data_0d7656abcb1d0f4ca8753e4f94be3a64
#
_entry.id   0d7656abcb1d0f4ca8753e4f94be3a64
#
_cell.length_a   1.000
_cell.length_b   1.000
_cell.length_c   1.000
_cell.angle_alpha   90.00
_cell.angle_beta   90.00
_cell.angle_gamma   90.00
#
_symmetry.space_group_name_H-M   'P 1'
#
loop_
_entity.id
_entity.type
_entity.pdbx_description
1 polymer ?
#
loop_
_entity_poly.entity_id
_entity_poly.type
_entity_poly.pdbx_seq_one_letter_code
_entity_poly.pdbx_strand_id
1 'polypeptide(L)'
;AGLTAEQVKEEIQKHIVDYTLGITERGGKTETLSGTEIGLTYVDDHAVEKLLESQNTLAWPAFYWKDKENQVAADSVYDKEMVQEKLQTMEGFQEEQQEAPTDAYLTDDGTSYVIVPETEGAQVDYEKAEQAVIEALDAGAARVDLEEKDVYRKPGITQDDEALNGEMAELNHLTAARITYAIGENSYAIDRATLQSWLVQGEDGTYTISQDEAAAFVRHMAYETDTFGLAHTFKTSLGAAINLNAGGDYGWCIDKEETTQALLQAIEDETQGNLDPVYLYTANDRSANDIGNTYVEVCISQQKMWCYKDGVLVTETPVTTGNHATGYDT
;
A
#
# COMPACT_ATOMS: atom_id res chain seq x y z
N ALA A 1 31.96 56.43 18.99
CA ALA A 1 32.43 57.69 18.33
C ALA A 1 33.69 58.12 19.07
N GLY A 2 34.85 58.26 18.35
CA GLY A 2 36.11 58.73 18.88
C GLY A 2 37.23 57.72 18.97
N LEU A 3 37.06 56.55 18.37
CA LEU A 3 38.10 55.51 18.23
C LEU A 3 39.07 55.86 17.08
N THR A 4 40.35 55.58 17.26
CA THR A 4 41.34 55.64 16.16
C THR A 4 41.20 54.42 15.27
N ALA A 5 41.77 54.45 14.04
CA ALA A 5 41.77 53.31 13.13
C ALA A 5 42.33 52.04 13.80
N GLU A 6 43.42 52.18 14.56
CA GLU A 6 44.01 51.04 15.30
C GLU A 6 43.08 50.50 16.37
N GLN A 7 42.39 51.36 17.13
CA GLN A 7 41.42 50.90 18.13
C GLN A 7 40.23 50.23 17.50
N VAL A 8 39.78 50.64 16.32
CA VAL A 8 38.72 49.97 15.57
C VAL A 8 39.17 48.59 15.08
N LYS A 9 40.43 48.49 14.58
CA LYS A 9 41.00 47.20 14.16
C LYS A 9 41.15 46.24 15.32
N GLU A 10 41.61 46.71 16.48
CA GLU A 10 41.73 45.89 17.70
C GLU A 10 40.34 45.35 18.14
N GLU A 11 39.29 46.18 18.08
CA GLU A 11 37.95 45.78 18.44
C GLU A 11 37.37 44.78 17.43
N ILE A 12 37.61 44.96 16.12
CA ILE A 12 37.24 44.00 15.07
C ILE A 12 37.98 42.65 15.32
N GLN A 13 39.27 42.70 15.58
CA GLN A 13 40.08 41.50 15.84
C GLN A 13 39.57 40.74 17.07
N LYS A 14 39.18 41.46 18.12
CA LYS A 14 38.58 40.83 19.30
C LYS A 14 37.21 40.19 18.98
N HIS A 15 36.36 40.88 18.22
CA HIS A 15 35.09 40.28 17.79
C HIS A 15 35.27 39.03 16.91
N ILE A 16 36.29 39.01 16.06
CA ILE A 16 36.65 37.84 15.27
C ILE A 16 37.07 36.64 16.15
N VAL A 17 37.87 36.89 17.18
CA VAL A 17 38.29 35.86 18.14
C VAL A 17 37.10 35.32 18.95
N ASP A 18 36.16 36.20 19.30
CA ASP A 18 34.93 35.86 20.06
C ASP A 18 33.79 35.33 19.17
N TYR A 19 33.95 35.33 17.85
CA TYR A 19 32.91 34.86 16.92
C TYR A 19 32.63 33.39 17.11
N THR A 20 31.32 33.06 17.15
CA THR A 20 30.82 31.69 17.17
C THR A 20 29.59 31.59 16.26
N LEU A 21 29.57 30.55 15.42
CA LEU A 21 28.40 30.18 14.63
C LEU A 21 27.68 29.04 15.35
N GLY A 22 26.43 29.23 15.76
CA GLY A 22 25.55 28.18 16.24
C GLY A 22 24.94 27.42 15.06
N ILE A 23 25.12 26.11 15.00
CA ILE A 23 24.54 25.24 13.99
C ILE A 23 23.40 24.46 14.68
N THR A 24 22.17 24.75 14.29
CA THR A 24 20.98 24.11 14.86
C THR A 24 20.55 22.97 13.97
N GLU A 25 20.46 21.78 14.53
CA GLU A 25 20.05 20.54 13.89
C GLU A 25 18.54 20.32 14.03
N ARG A 26 17.99 19.37 13.21
CA ARG A 26 16.65 18.85 13.37
C ARG A 26 16.48 18.30 14.79
N GLY A 27 15.35 18.66 15.44
CA GLY A 27 15.14 18.35 16.85
C GLY A 27 15.70 19.41 17.84
N GLY A 28 16.34 20.46 17.33
CA GLY A 28 16.71 21.63 18.13
C GLY A 28 18.05 21.52 18.88
N LYS A 29 18.82 20.45 18.68
CA LYS A 29 20.19 20.37 19.17
C LYS A 29 21.03 21.42 18.46
N THR A 30 21.93 22.08 19.20
CA THR A 30 22.81 23.09 18.64
C THR A 30 24.26 22.78 18.95
N GLU A 31 25.07 22.71 17.92
CA GLU A 31 26.52 22.65 18.02
C GLU A 31 27.12 24.04 17.70
N THR A 32 28.33 24.29 18.12
CA THR A 32 28.98 25.60 17.91
C THR A 32 30.30 25.44 17.18
N LEU A 33 30.53 26.34 16.24
CA LEU A 33 31.76 26.46 15.49
C LEU A 33 32.39 27.81 15.83
N SER A 34 33.53 27.80 16.51
CA SER A 34 34.20 29.04 16.93
C SER A 34 35.17 29.56 15.84
N GLY A 35 35.32 30.86 15.78
CA GLY A 35 36.23 31.51 14.83
C GLY A 35 37.68 31.02 14.94
N THR A 36 38.12 30.63 16.13
CA THR A 36 39.48 30.07 16.36
C THR A 36 39.63 28.68 15.77
N GLU A 37 38.56 27.85 15.77
CA GLU A 37 38.58 26.49 15.22
C GLU A 37 38.64 26.45 13.70
N ILE A 38 38.22 27.53 13.04
CA ILE A 38 38.21 27.67 11.57
C ILE A 38 39.29 28.60 11.03
N GLY A 39 40.25 29.05 11.90
CA GLY A 39 41.32 29.96 11.49
C GLY A 39 40.81 31.33 11.03
N LEU A 40 39.68 31.80 11.58
CA LEU A 40 39.10 33.09 11.20
C LEU A 40 40.04 34.23 11.58
N THR A 41 40.45 35.02 10.60
CA THR A 41 41.40 36.13 10.79
C THR A 41 40.89 37.39 10.05
N TYR A 42 41.26 38.56 10.59
CA TYR A 42 40.98 39.83 9.93
C TYR A 42 42.03 40.10 8.83
N VAL A 43 41.51 40.47 7.65
CA VAL A 43 42.35 40.96 6.55
C VAL A 43 42.31 42.47 6.53
N ASP A 44 43.47 43.09 6.76
CA ASP A 44 43.58 44.56 6.71
C ASP A 44 43.65 45.03 5.24
N ASP A 45 42.50 45.36 4.68
CA ASP A 45 42.33 45.90 3.32
C ASP A 45 42.32 47.44 3.29
N HIS A 46 42.67 48.09 4.41
CA HIS A 46 42.57 49.54 4.61
C HIS A 46 41.13 50.12 4.51
N ALA A 47 40.10 49.30 4.64
CA ALA A 47 38.72 49.75 4.59
C ALA A 47 38.38 50.66 5.78
N VAL A 48 38.96 50.39 6.95
CA VAL A 48 38.76 51.20 8.16
C VAL A 48 39.35 52.61 7.97
N GLU A 49 40.56 52.72 7.42
CA GLU A 49 41.19 53.98 7.12
C GLU A 49 40.41 54.76 6.09
N LYS A 50 40.02 54.15 4.98
CA LYS A 50 39.18 54.75 3.93
C LYS A 50 37.86 55.28 4.46
N LEU A 51 37.23 54.50 5.37
CA LEU A 51 35.98 54.94 6.01
C LEU A 51 36.19 56.16 6.90
N LEU A 52 37.25 56.17 7.70
CA LEU A 52 37.59 57.30 8.56
C LEU A 52 37.95 58.53 7.75
N GLU A 53 38.65 58.40 6.63
CA GLU A 53 38.97 59.49 5.72
C GLU A 53 37.70 60.07 5.02
N SER A 54 36.73 59.21 4.76
CA SER A 54 35.44 59.60 4.15
C SER A 54 34.50 60.34 5.12
N GLN A 55 34.77 60.27 6.42
CA GLN A 55 33.99 61.00 7.43
C GLN A 55 34.32 62.50 7.41
N ASN A 56 33.38 63.26 6.91
CA ASN A 56 33.48 64.76 6.93
C ASN A 56 33.34 65.26 8.37
N THR A 57 34.46 65.58 9.00
CA THR A 57 34.54 66.12 10.39
C THR A 57 33.77 67.36 10.62
N LEU A 58 33.35 68.13 9.58
CA LEU A 58 32.53 69.30 9.67
C LEU A 58 31.01 69.08 9.65
N ALA A 59 30.56 67.84 9.37
CA ALA A 59 29.15 67.48 9.29
C ALA A 59 28.58 66.88 10.58
N TRP A 60 29.37 66.83 11.68
CA TRP A 60 28.99 66.15 12.92
C TRP A 60 27.69 66.66 13.59
N PRO A 61 27.26 67.95 13.45
CA PRO A 61 25.99 68.38 14.02
C PRO A 61 24.76 67.75 13.29
N ALA A 62 24.90 67.38 12.02
CA ALA A 62 23.81 66.74 11.23
C ALA A 62 23.63 65.27 11.54
N PHE A 63 24.60 64.59 12.18
CA PHE A 63 24.55 63.18 12.56
C PHE A 63 23.78 62.95 13.87
N TYR A 64 23.47 63.96 14.64
CA TYR A 64 22.69 63.83 15.89
C TYR A 64 21.23 63.43 15.65
N TRP A 65 20.78 63.37 14.41
CA TRP A 65 19.38 63.10 14.02
C TRP A 65 19.22 61.87 13.07
N LYS A 66 20.29 61.14 12.77
CA LYS A 66 20.22 59.93 11.98
C LYS A 66 21.18 58.90 12.57
N ASP A 67 20.62 57.87 13.22
CA ASP A 67 21.33 56.61 13.48
C ASP A 67 21.66 55.97 12.12
N LYS A 68 22.87 56.30 11.60
CA LYS A 68 23.50 55.50 10.56
C LYS A 68 24.42 54.51 11.26
N GLU A 69 23.95 53.31 11.44
CA GLU A 69 24.83 52.20 11.61
C GLU A 69 25.64 52.04 10.32
N ASN A 70 26.88 52.55 10.33
CA ASN A 70 27.82 52.20 9.28
C ASN A 70 28.34 50.78 9.59
N GLN A 71 27.71 49.76 8.99
CA GLN A 71 28.26 48.41 8.97
C GLN A 71 29.53 48.46 8.11
N VAL A 72 30.68 48.39 8.71
CA VAL A 72 31.92 48.05 8.02
C VAL A 72 31.88 46.56 7.82
N ALA A 73 31.74 46.12 6.58
CA ALA A 73 32.05 44.74 6.23
C ALA A 73 33.57 44.57 6.44
N ALA A 74 33.94 44.03 7.57
CA ALA A 74 35.34 43.64 7.79
C ALA A 74 35.59 42.41 6.94
N ASP A 75 36.48 42.49 5.96
CA ASP A 75 36.92 41.32 5.22
C ASP A 75 37.63 40.38 6.20
N SER A 76 36.97 39.31 6.57
CA SER A 76 37.49 38.22 7.35
C SER A 76 37.71 37.02 6.44
N VAL A 77 38.80 36.29 6.65
CA VAL A 77 39.14 35.06 5.91
C VAL A 77 39.21 33.94 6.90
N TYR A 78 38.62 32.83 6.57
CA TYR A 78 38.72 31.56 7.32
C TYR A 78 39.27 30.45 6.42
N ASP A 79 39.77 29.41 7.04
CA ASP A 79 40.30 28.24 6.35
C ASP A 79 39.18 27.23 6.08
N LYS A 80 38.86 27.01 4.81
CA LYS A 80 37.82 26.07 4.41
C LYS A 80 38.13 24.63 4.75
N GLU A 81 39.40 24.24 4.71
CA GLU A 81 39.82 22.88 5.07
C GLU A 81 39.58 22.65 6.57
N MET A 82 39.88 23.65 7.41
CA MET A 82 39.61 23.58 8.86
C MET A 82 38.07 23.53 9.13
N VAL A 83 37.26 24.23 8.37
CA VAL A 83 35.80 24.13 8.48
C VAL A 83 35.34 22.70 8.18
N GLN A 84 35.79 22.11 7.07
CA GLN A 84 35.45 20.74 6.68
C GLN A 84 35.88 19.70 7.73
N GLU A 85 37.13 19.78 8.18
CA GLU A 85 37.66 18.90 9.23
C GLU A 85 36.84 19.01 10.51
N LYS A 86 36.43 20.23 10.89
CA LYS A 86 35.63 20.44 12.10
C LYS A 86 34.23 19.90 11.95
N LEU A 87 33.56 20.15 10.83
CA LEU A 87 32.21 19.61 10.55
C LEU A 87 32.20 18.08 10.60
N GLN A 88 33.20 17.41 10.05
CA GLN A 88 33.33 15.95 10.11
C GLN A 88 33.44 15.39 11.54
N THR A 89 33.88 16.20 12.51
CA THR A 89 33.95 15.79 13.92
C THR A 89 32.64 16.06 14.70
N MET A 90 31.75 16.89 14.15
CA MET A 90 30.47 17.19 14.79
C MET A 90 29.49 16.04 14.65
N GLU A 91 28.74 15.76 15.72
CA GLU A 91 27.82 14.63 15.79
C GLU A 91 26.71 14.77 14.75
N GLY A 92 26.20 15.98 14.53
CA GLY A 92 25.16 16.29 13.54
C GLY A 92 25.61 16.10 12.07
N PHE A 93 26.90 15.80 11.81
CA PHE A 93 27.44 15.54 10.48
C PHE A 93 28.01 14.10 10.34
N GLN A 94 27.94 13.29 11.38
CA GLN A 94 28.39 11.89 11.34
C GLN A 94 27.25 10.98 10.88
N GLU A 95 27.36 10.46 9.65
CA GLU A 95 26.31 9.65 9.02
C GLU A 95 25.90 8.43 9.89
N GLU A 96 26.86 7.82 10.58
CA GLU A 96 26.64 6.64 11.44
C GLU A 96 25.77 6.92 12.68
N GLN A 97 25.66 8.18 13.07
CA GLN A 97 24.88 8.61 14.25
C GLN A 97 23.52 9.23 13.87
N GLN A 98 23.24 9.31 12.58
CA GLN A 98 22.03 9.92 12.06
C GLN A 98 21.01 8.87 11.64
N GLU A 99 19.74 9.12 11.94
CA GLU A 99 18.64 8.30 11.47
C GLU A 99 18.36 8.61 9.98
N ALA A 100 18.56 7.60 9.12
CA ALA A 100 18.25 7.76 7.71
C ALA A 100 16.73 7.87 7.48
N PRO A 101 16.28 8.62 6.45
CA PRO A 101 14.89 8.60 6.04
C PRO A 101 14.51 7.20 5.56
N THR A 102 13.26 6.81 5.76
CA THR A 102 12.70 5.57 5.21
C THR A 102 11.53 5.90 4.32
N ASP A 103 11.40 5.17 3.21
CA ASP A 103 10.29 5.31 2.29
C ASP A 103 8.99 4.76 2.88
N ALA A 104 7.87 5.34 2.47
CA ALA A 104 6.55 4.75 2.68
C ALA A 104 6.44 3.42 1.94
N TYR A 105 5.71 2.45 2.51
CA TYR A 105 5.53 1.14 1.90
C TYR A 105 4.17 0.54 2.23
N LEU A 106 3.73 -0.42 1.41
CA LEU A 106 2.51 -1.17 1.65
C LEU A 106 2.74 -2.33 2.62
N THR A 107 1.76 -2.56 3.47
CA THR A 107 1.68 -3.74 4.32
C THR A 107 0.25 -4.24 4.43
N ASP A 108 0.09 -5.49 4.82
CA ASP A 108 -1.21 -6.08 5.16
C ASP A 108 -1.38 -6.06 6.68
N ASP A 109 -2.42 -5.38 7.18
CA ASP A 109 -2.75 -5.32 8.61
C ASP A 109 -3.64 -6.48 9.09
N GLY A 110 -3.96 -7.42 8.18
CA GLY A 110 -4.87 -8.55 8.40
C GLY A 110 -6.33 -8.24 8.07
N THR A 111 -6.66 -6.98 7.81
CA THR A 111 -8.00 -6.52 7.43
C THR A 111 -7.99 -5.91 6.03
N SER A 112 -6.96 -5.13 5.73
CA SER A 112 -6.77 -4.42 4.47
C SER A 112 -5.28 -4.20 4.20
N TYR A 113 -4.95 -3.82 2.96
CA TYR A 113 -3.66 -3.25 2.64
C TYR A 113 -3.65 -1.79 3.06
N VAL A 114 -2.61 -1.40 3.78
CA VAL A 114 -2.43 -0.04 4.31
C VAL A 114 -1.03 0.47 4.00
N ILE A 115 -0.89 1.78 3.88
CA ILE A 115 0.42 2.42 3.74
C ILE A 115 0.99 2.68 5.13
N VAL A 116 2.21 2.20 5.36
CA VAL A 116 3.05 2.64 6.47
C VAL A 116 3.74 3.92 6.00
N PRO A 117 3.54 5.06 6.68
CA PRO A 117 4.13 6.32 6.28
C PRO A 117 5.66 6.27 6.30
N GLU A 118 6.25 7.13 5.50
CA GLU A 118 7.67 7.42 5.52
C GLU A 118 8.12 8.02 6.86
N THR A 119 9.43 7.93 7.12
CA THR A 119 10.06 8.71 8.18
C THR A 119 11.06 9.69 7.58
N GLU A 120 11.03 10.91 8.05
CA GLU A 120 11.93 11.96 7.56
C GLU A 120 13.38 11.73 7.97
N GLY A 121 13.61 10.99 9.06
CA GLY A 121 14.95 10.81 9.61
C GLY A 121 15.61 12.13 10.02
N ALA A 122 16.93 12.10 10.21
CA ALA A 122 17.74 13.27 10.53
C ALA A 122 19.11 13.25 9.79
N GLN A 123 19.22 12.44 8.74
CA GLN A 123 20.47 12.32 7.98
C GLN A 123 20.66 13.52 7.08
N VAL A 124 21.78 14.24 7.27
CA VAL A 124 22.12 15.39 6.44
C VAL A 124 22.73 14.94 5.09
N ASP A 125 22.45 15.70 4.06
CA ASP A 125 23.26 15.74 2.85
C ASP A 125 24.49 16.59 3.18
N TYR A 126 25.63 15.96 3.36
CA TYR A 126 26.86 16.62 3.83
C TYR A 126 27.24 17.82 2.97
N GLU A 127 27.16 17.70 1.64
CA GLU A 127 27.55 18.76 0.72
C GLU A 127 26.64 19.99 0.88
N LYS A 128 25.33 19.78 1.02
CA LYS A 128 24.38 20.88 1.26
C LYS A 128 24.57 21.50 2.64
N ALA A 129 24.79 20.69 3.67
CA ALA A 129 24.99 21.17 5.02
C ALA A 129 26.29 21.97 5.13
N GLU A 130 27.39 21.50 4.54
CA GLU A 130 28.65 22.23 4.43
C GLU A 130 28.45 23.57 3.71
N GLN A 131 27.76 23.57 2.58
CA GLN A 131 27.47 24.78 1.83
C GLN A 131 26.65 25.79 2.66
N ALA A 132 25.63 25.32 3.40
CA ALA A 132 24.83 26.17 4.26
C ALA A 132 25.65 26.80 5.41
N VAL A 133 26.59 26.06 5.98
CA VAL A 133 27.50 26.57 7.01
C VAL A 133 28.45 27.60 6.40
N ILE A 134 29.02 27.34 5.23
CA ILE A 134 29.90 28.27 4.51
C ILE A 134 29.15 29.59 4.20
N GLU A 135 27.94 29.52 3.69
CA GLU A 135 27.11 30.71 3.42
C GLU A 135 26.83 31.51 4.70
N ALA A 136 26.58 30.84 5.83
CA ALA A 136 26.39 31.50 7.11
C ALA A 136 27.66 32.20 7.62
N LEU A 137 28.83 31.56 7.45
CA LEU A 137 30.14 32.14 7.77
C LEU A 137 30.42 33.37 6.91
N ASP A 138 30.22 33.28 5.60
CA ASP A 138 30.41 34.35 4.64
C ASP A 138 29.49 35.57 4.94
N ALA A 139 28.30 35.29 5.46
CA ALA A 139 27.34 36.32 5.89
C ALA A 139 27.61 36.87 7.29
N GLY A 140 28.60 36.36 8.04
CA GLY A 140 28.87 36.73 9.43
C GLY A 140 27.67 36.39 10.36
N ALA A 141 26.88 35.38 10.05
CA ALA A 141 25.71 35.02 10.83
C ALA A 141 26.09 34.46 12.21
N ALA A 142 25.28 34.72 13.23
CA ALA A 142 25.48 34.15 14.56
C ALA A 142 24.95 32.70 14.67
N ARG A 143 24.07 32.31 13.75
CA ARG A 143 23.50 30.94 13.71
C ARG A 143 23.08 30.56 12.29
N VAL A 144 23.05 29.27 12.05
CA VAL A 144 22.41 28.63 10.89
C VAL A 144 21.50 27.51 11.39
N ASP A 145 20.31 27.42 10.82
CA ASP A 145 19.37 26.36 11.09
C ASP A 145 19.34 25.42 9.87
N LEU A 146 19.77 24.19 10.08
CA LEU A 146 19.89 23.19 9.02
C LEU A 146 18.53 22.76 8.45
N GLU A 147 17.46 22.83 9.26
CA GLU A 147 16.10 22.57 8.79
C GLU A 147 15.63 23.65 7.81
N GLU A 148 15.84 24.92 8.15
CA GLU A 148 15.49 26.06 7.28
C GLU A 148 16.28 26.06 5.95
N LYS A 149 17.44 25.39 5.92
CA LYS A 149 18.31 25.29 4.75
C LYS A 149 18.03 24.09 3.86
N ASP A 150 17.06 23.24 4.24
CA ASP A 150 16.67 22.03 3.46
C ASP A 150 17.85 21.11 3.14
N VAL A 151 18.70 20.86 4.14
CA VAL A 151 19.91 20.07 3.98
C VAL A 151 19.73 18.60 4.30
N TYR A 152 18.59 18.20 4.85
CA TYR A 152 18.30 16.81 5.19
C TYR A 152 17.92 15.99 3.98
N ARG A 153 18.37 14.73 3.96
CA ARG A 153 17.91 13.75 2.99
C ARG A 153 16.42 13.51 3.22
N LYS A 154 15.70 13.33 2.13
CA LYS A 154 14.25 13.08 2.15
C LYS A 154 13.96 11.66 1.71
N PRO A 155 12.87 11.05 2.18
CA PRO A 155 12.40 9.80 1.63
C PRO A 155 12.11 9.95 0.13
N GLY A 156 12.34 8.87 -0.63
CA GLY A 156 12.08 8.84 -2.07
C GLY A 156 10.61 8.61 -2.38
N ILE A 157 9.90 7.88 -1.51
CA ILE A 157 8.47 7.56 -1.61
C ILE A 157 7.77 8.05 -0.35
N THR A 158 6.72 8.83 -0.50
CA THR A 158 5.89 9.33 0.61
C THR A 158 4.52 8.65 0.62
N GLN A 159 3.80 8.76 1.73
CA GLN A 159 2.42 8.25 1.85
C GLN A 159 1.46 8.85 0.81
N ASP A 160 1.79 10.00 0.24
CA ASP A 160 1.00 10.67 -0.79
C ASP A 160 1.40 10.26 -2.22
N ASP A 161 2.33 9.30 -2.37
CA ASP A 161 2.76 8.79 -3.67
C ASP A 161 1.58 8.16 -4.42
N GLU A 162 1.35 8.62 -5.66
CA GLU A 162 0.19 8.21 -6.46
C GLU A 162 0.24 6.73 -6.85
N ALA A 163 1.43 6.20 -7.15
CA ALA A 163 1.61 4.80 -7.53
C ALA A 163 1.35 3.88 -6.33
N LEU A 164 1.89 4.23 -5.16
CA LEU A 164 1.69 3.46 -3.92
C LEU A 164 0.21 3.45 -3.49
N ASN A 165 -0.48 4.59 -3.59
CA ASN A 165 -1.91 4.70 -3.29
C ASN A 165 -2.76 3.94 -4.32
N GLY A 166 -2.37 3.95 -5.59
CA GLY A 166 -3.02 3.17 -6.65
C GLY A 166 -2.91 1.68 -6.40
N GLU A 167 -1.71 1.19 -6.06
CA GLU A 167 -1.45 -0.22 -5.73
C GLU A 167 -2.26 -0.67 -4.50
N MET A 168 -2.31 0.16 -3.45
CA MET A 168 -3.13 -0.10 -2.27
C MET A 168 -4.62 -0.24 -2.62
N ALA A 169 -5.14 0.67 -3.43
CA ALA A 169 -6.53 0.67 -3.84
C ALA A 169 -6.88 -0.57 -4.67
N GLU A 170 -6.02 -0.95 -5.62
CA GLU A 170 -6.19 -2.14 -6.46
C GLU A 170 -6.20 -3.43 -5.63
N LEU A 171 -5.22 -3.62 -4.73
CA LEU A 171 -5.14 -4.78 -3.87
C LEU A 171 -6.34 -4.90 -2.92
N ASN A 172 -6.78 -3.79 -2.35
CA ASN A 172 -7.97 -3.76 -1.50
C ASN A 172 -9.24 -4.08 -2.29
N HIS A 173 -9.40 -3.55 -3.50
CA HIS A 173 -10.51 -3.86 -4.40
C HIS A 173 -10.56 -5.35 -4.73
N LEU A 174 -9.47 -5.94 -5.21
CA LEU A 174 -9.39 -7.35 -5.59
C LEU A 174 -9.62 -8.32 -4.42
N THR A 175 -9.41 -7.89 -3.19
CA THR A 175 -9.56 -8.71 -1.98
C THR A 175 -10.78 -8.35 -1.12
N ALA A 176 -11.66 -7.47 -1.61
CA ALA A 176 -12.82 -6.98 -0.88
C ALA A 176 -13.97 -8.00 -0.81
N ALA A 177 -14.20 -8.79 -1.87
CA ALA A 177 -15.33 -9.70 -1.96
C ALA A 177 -15.35 -10.75 -0.83
N ARG A 178 -16.56 -11.11 -0.41
CA ARG A 178 -16.84 -12.19 0.55
C ARG A 178 -18.01 -12.99 0.03
N ILE A 179 -17.71 -14.10 -0.64
CA ILE A 179 -18.68 -14.89 -1.39
C ILE A 179 -18.83 -16.26 -0.74
N THR A 180 -20.05 -16.75 -0.68
CA THR A 180 -20.33 -18.09 -0.19
C THR A 180 -21.26 -18.80 -1.17
N TYR A 181 -20.88 -19.98 -1.64
CA TYR A 181 -21.75 -20.91 -2.35
C TYR A 181 -22.32 -21.90 -1.36
N ALA A 182 -23.65 -21.86 -1.16
CA ALA A 182 -24.37 -22.81 -0.32
C ALA A 182 -25.07 -23.83 -1.21
N ILE A 183 -24.56 -25.07 -1.25
CA ILE A 183 -25.02 -26.12 -2.16
C ILE A 183 -25.45 -27.35 -1.37
N GLY A 184 -26.75 -27.53 -1.16
CA GLY A 184 -27.26 -28.55 -0.27
C GLY A 184 -26.76 -28.36 1.15
N GLU A 185 -26.04 -29.34 1.68
CA GLU A 185 -25.43 -29.27 3.01
C GLU A 185 -23.99 -28.72 2.98
N ASN A 186 -23.42 -28.51 1.80
CA ASN A 186 -22.05 -28.01 1.63
C ASN A 186 -22.01 -26.49 1.54
N SER A 187 -20.93 -25.92 2.03
CA SER A 187 -20.68 -24.47 1.98
C SER A 187 -19.24 -24.21 1.58
N TYR A 188 -19.06 -23.38 0.56
CA TYR A 188 -17.75 -23.01 0.00
C TYR A 188 -17.59 -21.51 0.11
N ALA A 189 -16.68 -21.07 0.96
CA ALA A 189 -16.44 -19.64 1.21
C ALA A 189 -15.20 -19.18 0.45
N ILE A 190 -15.31 -17.98 -0.12
CA ILE A 190 -14.21 -17.20 -0.69
C ILE A 190 -14.07 -15.97 0.16
N ASP A 191 -13.06 -15.98 0.98
CA ASP A 191 -12.70 -14.89 1.88
C ASP A 191 -11.46 -14.12 1.38
N ARG A 192 -11.03 -13.13 2.16
CA ARG A 192 -9.86 -12.34 1.85
C ARG A 192 -8.59 -13.19 1.68
N ALA A 193 -8.38 -14.17 2.56
CA ALA A 193 -7.19 -15.01 2.50
C ALA A 193 -7.16 -15.86 1.23
N THR A 194 -8.33 -16.36 0.81
CA THR A 194 -8.49 -17.07 -0.46
C THR A 194 -8.15 -16.16 -1.63
N LEU A 195 -8.73 -14.94 -1.67
CA LEU A 195 -8.48 -13.98 -2.75
C LEU A 195 -7.02 -13.54 -2.79
N GLN A 196 -6.38 -13.31 -1.64
CA GLN A 196 -4.94 -13.02 -1.57
C GLN A 196 -4.09 -14.15 -2.18
N SER A 197 -4.48 -15.41 -1.97
CA SER A 197 -3.75 -16.55 -2.56
C SER A 197 -3.93 -16.66 -4.09
N TRP A 198 -4.94 -15.98 -4.65
CA TRP A 198 -5.24 -15.95 -6.07
C TRP A 198 -4.67 -14.71 -6.78
N LEU A 199 -4.06 -13.78 -6.05
CA LEU A 199 -3.44 -12.60 -6.64
C LEU A 199 -2.26 -12.99 -7.54
N VAL A 200 -2.20 -12.43 -8.72
CA VAL A 200 -1.10 -12.56 -9.67
C VAL A 200 -0.67 -11.16 -10.09
N GLN A 201 0.63 -10.87 -9.97
CA GLN A 201 1.19 -9.61 -10.47
C GLN A 201 1.68 -9.79 -11.91
N GLY A 202 1.21 -8.94 -12.80
CA GLY A 202 1.66 -8.86 -14.19
C GLY A 202 3.06 -8.24 -14.32
N GLU A 203 3.63 -8.35 -15.51
CA GLU A 203 4.94 -7.74 -15.82
C GLU A 203 4.92 -6.20 -15.76
N ASP A 204 3.76 -5.61 -15.92
CA ASP A 204 3.50 -4.16 -15.82
C ASP A 204 3.28 -3.68 -14.38
N GLY A 205 3.31 -4.59 -13.40
CA GLY A 205 3.11 -4.32 -11.99
C GLY A 205 1.66 -4.35 -11.53
N THR A 206 0.68 -4.47 -12.43
CA THR A 206 -0.75 -4.57 -12.08
C THR A 206 -1.10 -5.92 -11.44
N TYR A 207 -2.09 -5.94 -10.57
CA TYR A 207 -2.57 -7.16 -9.92
C TYR A 207 -3.88 -7.63 -10.56
N THR A 208 -4.05 -8.94 -10.63
CA THR A 208 -5.29 -9.57 -11.11
C THR A 208 -5.60 -10.81 -10.30
N ILE A 209 -6.85 -11.27 -10.33
CA ILE A 209 -7.23 -12.58 -9.78
C ILE A 209 -6.93 -13.67 -10.80
N SER A 210 -6.23 -14.72 -10.38
CA SER A 210 -5.93 -15.89 -11.21
C SER A 210 -7.21 -16.60 -11.66
N GLN A 211 -7.45 -16.59 -12.97
CA GLN A 211 -8.57 -17.31 -13.57
C GLN A 211 -8.44 -18.82 -13.36
N ASP A 212 -7.21 -19.35 -13.35
CA ASP A 212 -6.95 -20.80 -13.15
C ASP A 212 -7.32 -21.24 -11.73
N GLU A 213 -7.01 -20.42 -10.71
CA GLU A 213 -7.37 -20.70 -9.32
C GLU A 213 -8.88 -20.60 -9.10
N ALA A 214 -9.54 -19.57 -9.65
CA ALA A 214 -11.00 -19.46 -9.62
C ALA A 214 -11.66 -20.66 -10.30
N ALA A 215 -11.17 -21.09 -11.47
CA ALA A 215 -11.67 -22.26 -12.17
C ALA A 215 -11.37 -23.57 -11.39
N ALA A 216 -10.23 -23.66 -10.71
CA ALA A 216 -9.91 -24.82 -9.85
C ALA A 216 -10.88 -24.93 -8.67
N PHE A 217 -11.20 -23.79 -8.03
CA PHE A 217 -12.19 -23.74 -6.97
C PHE A 217 -13.59 -24.20 -7.44
N VAL A 218 -14.05 -23.70 -8.58
CA VAL A 218 -15.35 -24.09 -9.17
C VAL A 218 -15.35 -25.58 -9.55
N ARG A 219 -14.25 -26.10 -10.11
CA ARG A 219 -14.13 -27.54 -10.43
C ARG A 219 -14.19 -28.41 -9.17
N HIS A 220 -13.56 -27.97 -8.08
CA HIS A 220 -13.61 -28.70 -6.80
C HIS A 220 -15.04 -28.73 -6.25
N MET A 221 -15.71 -27.57 -6.22
CA MET A 221 -17.10 -27.45 -5.80
C MET A 221 -18.02 -28.35 -6.63
N ALA A 222 -17.88 -28.35 -7.95
CA ALA A 222 -18.65 -29.19 -8.86
C ALA A 222 -18.36 -30.69 -8.63
N TYR A 223 -17.10 -31.06 -8.45
CA TYR A 223 -16.72 -32.46 -8.18
C TYR A 223 -17.40 -33.01 -6.93
N GLU A 224 -17.57 -32.22 -5.90
CA GLU A 224 -18.20 -32.65 -4.64
C GLU A 224 -19.72 -32.59 -4.66
N THR A 225 -20.34 -31.81 -5.56
CA THR A 225 -21.77 -31.53 -5.49
C THR A 225 -22.58 -31.89 -6.73
N ASP A 226 -21.95 -32.21 -7.86
CA ASP A 226 -22.64 -32.68 -9.07
C ASP A 226 -23.14 -34.08 -8.88
N THR A 227 -24.39 -34.31 -9.26
CA THR A 227 -25.04 -35.62 -9.21
C THR A 227 -25.48 -36.16 -10.57
N PHE A 228 -25.33 -35.35 -11.61
CA PHE A 228 -25.72 -35.70 -12.98
C PHE A 228 -25.07 -36.97 -13.46
N GLY A 229 -25.90 -37.92 -13.87
CA GLY A 229 -25.46 -39.21 -14.36
C GLY A 229 -24.91 -40.16 -13.30
N LEU A 230 -25.01 -39.85 -12.02
CA LEU A 230 -24.63 -40.78 -10.94
C LEU A 230 -25.67 -41.86 -10.73
N ALA A 231 -25.27 -42.94 -10.05
CA ALA A 231 -26.19 -43.98 -9.62
C ALA A 231 -27.04 -43.52 -8.43
N HIS A 232 -28.32 -43.82 -8.43
CA HIS A 232 -29.26 -43.48 -7.34
C HIS A 232 -29.86 -44.72 -6.73
N THR A 233 -30.10 -44.72 -5.42
CA THR A 233 -30.92 -45.71 -4.76
C THR A 233 -32.36 -45.18 -4.68
N PHE A 234 -33.30 -45.92 -5.28
CA PHE A 234 -34.70 -45.53 -5.32
C PHE A 234 -35.57 -46.54 -4.60
N LYS A 235 -36.44 -46.06 -3.71
CA LYS A 235 -37.45 -46.91 -3.04
C LYS A 235 -38.70 -46.88 -3.84
N THR A 236 -39.03 -48.03 -4.45
CA THR A 236 -40.22 -48.16 -5.31
C THR A 236 -41.55 -48.15 -4.52
N SER A 237 -42.64 -47.84 -5.19
CA SER A 237 -44.01 -47.94 -4.65
C SER A 237 -44.39 -49.35 -4.25
N LEU A 238 -43.67 -50.38 -4.75
CA LEU A 238 -43.83 -51.79 -4.35
C LEU A 238 -43.04 -52.17 -3.10
N GLY A 239 -42.30 -51.16 -2.50
CA GLY A 239 -41.55 -51.36 -1.27
C GLY A 239 -40.13 -51.86 -1.44
N ALA A 240 -39.69 -52.20 -2.66
CA ALA A 240 -38.34 -52.61 -2.94
C ALA A 240 -37.39 -51.40 -3.10
N ALA A 241 -36.17 -51.52 -2.59
CA ALA A 241 -35.09 -50.59 -2.95
C ALA A 241 -34.37 -51.11 -4.20
N ILE A 242 -34.25 -50.29 -5.21
CA ILE A 242 -33.53 -50.59 -6.45
C ILE A 242 -32.40 -49.59 -6.68
N ASN A 243 -31.35 -50.01 -7.35
CA ASN A 243 -30.30 -49.11 -7.81
C ASN A 243 -30.59 -48.73 -9.26
N LEU A 244 -30.75 -47.43 -9.48
CA LEU A 244 -30.74 -46.82 -10.80
C LEU A 244 -29.27 -46.69 -11.20
N ASN A 245 -28.90 -47.35 -12.31
CA ASN A 245 -27.50 -47.38 -12.75
C ASN A 245 -27.01 -45.95 -13.15
N ALA A 246 -25.71 -45.72 -13.01
CA ALA A 246 -25.05 -44.54 -13.56
C ALA A 246 -25.17 -44.46 -15.08
N GLY A 247 -25.02 -43.27 -15.63
CA GLY A 247 -25.08 -43.00 -17.07
C GLY A 247 -26.43 -42.48 -17.56
N GLY A 248 -27.37 -42.16 -16.66
CA GLY A 248 -28.60 -41.42 -17.00
C GLY A 248 -28.36 -39.92 -17.17
N ASP A 249 -29.42 -39.22 -17.57
CA ASP A 249 -29.40 -37.76 -17.91
C ASP A 249 -30.09 -36.94 -16.81
N TYR A 250 -30.06 -37.38 -15.56
CA TYR A 250 -30.69 -36.71 -14.43
C TYR A 250 -29.65 -36.36 -13.35
N GLY A 251 -29.87 -35.28 -12.68
CA GLY A 251 -29.02 -34.80 -11.60
C GLY A 251 -28.64 -33.34 -11.76
N TRP A 252 -27.89 -32.87 -10.79
CA TRP A 252 -27.31 -31.51 -10.81
C TRP A 252 -25.98 -31.52 -11.54
N CYS A 253 -25.74 -30.51 -12.41
CA CYS A 253 -24.48 -30.30 -13.08
C CYS A 253 -24.18 -28.82 -13.15
N ILE A 254 -23.10 -28.40 -12.52
CA ILE A 254 -22.63 -27.02 -12.57
C ILE A 254 -22.00 -26.73 -13.93
N ASP A 255 -22.38 -25.62 -14.55
CA ASP A 255 -21.65 -25.03 -15.65
C ASP A 255 -20.38 -24.38 -15.09
N LYS A 256 -19.25 -25.07 -15.25
CA LYS A 256 -18.00 -24.65 -14.64
C LYS A 256 -17.42 -23.39 -15.27
N GLU A 257 -17.65 -23.21 -16.58
CA GLU A 257 -17.15 -22.04 -17.32
C GLU A 257 -17.96 -20.78 -16.93
N GLU A 258 -19.27 -20.84 -17.06
CA GLU A 258 -20.14 -19.72 -16.73
C GLU A 258 -20.09 -19.38 -15.22
N THR A 259 -19.99 -20.41 -14.34
CA THR A 259 -19.84 -20.17 -12.89
C THR A 259 -18.49 -19.47 -12.57
N THR A 260 -17.40 -19.86 -13.26
CA THR A 260 -16.10 -19.21 -13.07
C THR A 260 -16.15 -17.74 -13.52
N GLN A 261 -16.77 -17.46 -14.66
CA GLN A 261 -16.93 -16.07 -15.13
C GLN A 261 -17.81 -15.25 -14.19
N ALA A 262 -18.92 -15.82 -13.73
CA ALA A 262 -19.78 -15.16 -12.74
C ALA A 262 -19.05 -14.90 -11.41
N LEU A 263 -18.20 -15.82 -10.99
CA LEU A 263 -17.36 -15.64 -9.79
C LEU A 263 -16.36 -14.50 -9.97
N LEU A 264 -15.63 -14.46 -11.08
CA LEU A 264 -14.66 -13.39 -11.37
C LEU A 264 -15.36 -12.01 -11.42
N GLN A 265 -16.54 -11.94 -12.05
CA GLN A 265 -17.33 -10.72 -12.06
C GLN A 265 -17.82 -10.33 -10.66
N ALA A 266 -18.23 -11.29 -9.84
CA ALA A 266 -18.65 -11.03 -8.47
C ALA A 266 -17.49 -10.54 -7.57
N ILE A 267 -16.26 -10.96 -7.85
CA ILE A 267 -15.06 -10.45 -7.18
C ILE A 267 -14.82 -8.99 -7.60
N GLU A 268 -14.89 -8.71 -8.89
CA GLU A 268 -14.75 -7.34 -9.43
C GLU A 268 -15.83 -6.39 -8.88
N ASP A 269 -17.05 -6.89 -8.68
CA ASP A 269 -18.16 -6.13 -8.09
C ASP A 269 -18.10 -6.07 -6.55
N GLU A 270 -17.04 -6.56 -5.91
CA GLU A 270 -16.88 -6.64 -4.44
C GLU A 270 -18.07 -7.29 -3.72
N THR A 271 -18.66 -8.30 -4.34
CA THR A 271 -19.90 -8.94 -3.85
C THR A 271 -19.77 -9.47 -2.43
N GLN A 272 -20.81 -9.21 -1.61
CA GLN A 272 -20.89 -9.71 -0.24
C GLN A 272 -22.09 -10.65 -0.09
N GLY A 273 -21.86 -11.90 0.36
CA GLY A 273 -22.92 -12.83 0.68
C GLY A 273 -22.98 -14.06 -0.23
N ASN A 274 -24.18 -14.60 -0.38
CA ASN A 274 -24.37 -15.86 -1.10
C ASN A 274 -24.45 -15.62 -2.62
N LEU A 275 -23.81 -16.52 -3.36
CA LEU A 275 -23.89 -16.61 -4.81
C LEU A 275 -24.31 -18.03 -5.18
N ASP A 276 -25.21 -18.18 -6.15
CA ASP A 276 -25.60 -19.47 -6.69
C ASP A 276 -24.74 -19.82 -7.91
N PRO A 277 -24.34 -21.11 -8.08
CA PRO A 277 -23.69 -21.53 -9.30
C PRO A 277 -24.63 -21.45 -10.51
N VAL A 278 -24.07 -21.28 -11.69
CA VAL A 278 -24.79 -21.49 -12.95
C VAL A 278 -24.86 -23.01 -13.19
N TYR A 279 -26.04 -23.51 -13.57
CA TYR A 279 -26.25 -24.94 -13.78
C TYR A 279 -26.52 -25.25 -15.25
N LEU A 280 -25.86 -26.28 -15.79
CA LEU A 280 -26.21 -26.93 -17.04
C LEU A 280 -27.47 -27.78 -16.89
N TYR A 281 -27.57 -28.51 -15.77
CA TYR A 281 -28.68 -29.36 -15.44
C TYR A 281 -29.06 -29.19 -13.96
N THR A 282 -30.36 -29.24 -13.69
CA THR A 282 -30.92 -29.18 -12.35
C THR A 282 -31.75 -30.39 -12.06
N ALA A 283 -31.77 -30.86 -10.81
CA ALA A 283 -32.66 -31.89 -10.32
C ALA A 283 -33.78 -31.30 -9.44
N ASN A 284 -34.67 -32.11 -8.95
CA ASN A 284 -35.85 -31.67 -8.21
C ASN A 284 -35.54 -31.27 -6.75
N ASP A 285 -34.50 -31.81 -6.18
CA ASP A 285 -34.07 -31.55 -4.80
C ASP A 285 -32.56 -31.45 -4.70
N ARG A 286 -32.03 -30.64 -3.76
CA ARG A 286 -30.58 -30.46 -3.58
C ARG A 286 -30.03 -31.27 -2.38
N SER A 287 -30.85 -32.08 -1.76
CA SER A 287 -30.43 -33.02 -0.73
C SER A 287 -29.73 -34.24 -1.33
N ALA A 288 -29.28 -35.17 -0.47
CA ALA A 288 -28.71 -36.46 -0.89
C ALA A 288 -29.63 -37.31 -1.76
N ASN A 289 -30.96 -37.08 -1.71
CA ASN A 289 -31.94 -37.65 -2.62
C ASN A 289 -32.44 -36.61 -3.59
N ASP A 290 -31.70 -36.33 -4.65
CA ASP A 290 -31.98 -35.34 -5.66
C ASP A 290 -33.23 -35.63 -6.52
N ILE A 291 -33.76 -36.83 -6.53
CA ILE A 291 -35.07 -37.21 -7.10
C ILE A 291 -36.18 -36.50 -6.32
N GLY A 292 -36.00 -36.32 -5.03
CA GLY A 292 -37.01 -35.67 -4.16
C GLY A 292 -38.25 -36.51 -3.97
N ASN A 293 -39.37 -35.80 -3.66
CA ASN A 293 -40.64 -36.43 -3.31
C ASN A 293 -41.75 -36.14 -4.32
N THR A 294 -41.45 -35.54 -5.47
CA THR A 294 -42.38 -35.25 -6.55
C THR A 294 -41.89 -35.91 -7.82
N TYR A 295 -42.47 -37.01 -8.21
CA TYR A 295 -42.03 -37.81 -9.34
C TYR A 295 -43.16 -38.72 -9.90
N VAL A 296 -42.92 -39.27 -11.07
CA VAL A 296 -43.73 -40.34 -11.66
C VAL A 296 -42.89 -41.60 -11.72
N GLU A 297 -43.41 -42.66 -11.15
CA GLU A 297 -42.82 -44.02 -11.21
C GLU A 297 -43.59 -44.88 -12.18
N VAL A 298 -42.90 -45.53 -13.11
CA VAL A 298 -43.49 -46.48 -14.05
C VAL A 298 -42.85 -47.86 -13.86
N CYS A 299 -43.64 -48.85 -13.44
CA CYS A 299 -43.20 -50.21 -13.35
C CYS A 299 -43.56 -50.97 -14.63
N ILE A 300 -42.57 -51.14 -15.52
CA ILE A 300 -42.76 -51.79 -16.83
C ILE A 300 -43.21 -53.25 -16.66
N SER A 301 -42.67 -53.98 -15.70
CA SER A 301 -43.04 -55.41 -15.49
C SER A 301 -44.43 -55.61 -14.98
N GLN A 302 -45.01 -54.60 -14.30
CA GLN A 302 -46.39 -54.64 -13.82
C GLN A 302 -47.38 -53.79 -14.64
N GLN A 303 -46.84 -53.04 -15.64
CA GLN A 303 -47.62 -52.15 -16.46
C GLN A 303 -48.47 -51.20 -15.60
N LYS A 304 -47.79 -50.53 -14.63
CA LYS A 304 -48.44 -49.69 -13.65
C LYS A 304 -47.62 -48.40 -13.42
N MET A 305 -48.32 -47.33 -13.21
CA MET A 305 -47.76 -46.02 -12.94
C MET A 305 -48.30 -45.47 -11.62
N TRP A 306 -47.40 -44.78 -10.86
CA TRP A 306 -47.76 -43.99 -9.70
C TRP A 306 -47.22 -42.55 -9.93
N CYS A 307 -48.02 -41.58 -9.53
CA CYS A 307 -47.61 -40.17 -9.52
C CYS A 307 -47.63 -39.65 -8.08
N TYR A 308 -46.54 -39.09 -7.65
CA TYR A 308 -46.39 -38.50 -6.33
C TYR A 308 -46.17 -36.99 -6.46
N LYS A 309 -46.75 -36.23 -5.55
CA LYS A 309 -46.49 -34.82 -5.34
C LYS A 309 -46.23 -34.60 -3.85
N ASP A 310 -45.07 -34.03 -3.52
CA ASP A 310 -44.65 -33.77 -2.15
C ASP A 310 -44.75 -35.02 -1.23
N GLY A 311 -44.43 -36.19 -1.77
CA GLY A 311 -44.51 -37.48 -1.09
C GLY A 311 -45.92 -38.08 -0.96
N VAL A 312 -46.96 -37.36 -1.46
CA VAL A 312 -48.33 -37.84 -1.42
C VAL A 312 -48.74 -38.47 -2.75
N LEU A 313 -49.27 -39.71 -2.70
CA LEU A 313 -49.77 -40.35 -3.89
C LEU A 313 -50.96 -39.61 -4.46
N VAL A 314 -50.84 -39.06 -5.69
CA VAL A 314 -51.85 -38.32 -6.41
C VAL A 314 -52.71 -39.25 -7.27
N THR A 315 -52.04 -40.19 -7.96
CA THR A 315 -52.75 -41.16 -8.81
C THR A 315 -51.95 -42.46 -8.95
N GLU A 316 -52.67 -43.53 -9.13
CA GLU A 316 -52.18 -44.86 -9.45
C GLU A 316 -53.05 -45.40 -10.60
N THR A 317 -52.42 -45.84 -11.68
CA THR A 317 -53.17 -46.33 -12.85
C THR A 317 -52.39 -47.42 -13.62
N PRO A 318 -53.10 -48.34 -14.25
CA PRO A 318 -52.47 -49.20 -15.22
C PRO A 318 -52.04 -48.38 -16.44
N VAL A 319 -50.92 -48.80 -17.05
CA VAL A 319 -50.37 -48.19 -18.26
C VAL A 319 -49.99 -49.28 -19.25
N THR A 320 -49.84 -48.89 -20.50
CA THR A 320 -49.23 -49.77 -21.52
C THR A 320 -47.94 -49.12 -21.98
N THR A 321 -46.82 -49.78 -21.76
CA THR A 321 -45.51 -49.33 -22.23
C THR A 321 -45.14 -50.04 -23.54
N GLY A 322 -44.19 -49.47 -24.26
CA GLY A 322 -43.58 -50.10 -25.42
C GLY A 322 -42.93 -51.43 -25.09
N ASN A 323 -42.65 -52.24 -26.09
CA ASN A 323 -41.98 -53.53 -25.96
C ASN A 323 -40.78 -53.60 -26.91
N HIS A 324 -39.61 -53.39 -26.36
CA HIS A 324 -38.35 -53.44 -27.14
C HIS A 324 -38.16 -54.78 -27.87
N ALA A 325 -38.53 -55.88 -27.25
CA ALA A 325 -38.40 -57.23 -27.85
C ALA A 325 -39.22 -57.41 -29.14
N THR A 326 -40.27 -56.59 -29.32
CA THR A 326 -41.14 -56.63 -30.51
C THR A 326 -40.90 -55.47 -31.47
N GLY A 327 -39.90 -54.61 -31.20
CA GLY A 327 -39.53 -53.45 -31.99
C GLY A 327 -40.47 -52.23 -31.83
N TYR A 328 -41.35 -52.25 -30.81
CA TYR A 328 -42.21 -51.12 -30.46
C TYR A 328 -41.69 -50.44 -29.21
N ASP A 329 -40.68 -49.59 -29.38
CA ASP A 329 -40.18 -48.70 -28.32
C ASP A 329 -41.04 -47.48 -28.24
N THR A 330 -41.23 -46.95 -27.03
CA THR A 330 -41.84 -45.66 -26.75
C THR A 330 -40.86 -44.73 -26.11
#